data_782701690d5be220f20e824327739552
#
_entry.id   782701690d5be220f20e824327739552
#
_cell.length_a   1.000
_cell.length_b   1.000
_cell.length_c   1.000
_cell.angle_alpha   90.00
_cell.angle_beta   90.00
_cell.angle_gamma   90.00
#
_symmetry.space_group_name_H-M   'P 1'
#
loop_
_entity.id
_entity.type
_entity.pdbx_description
1 polymer ?
#
loop_
_entity_poly.entity_id
_entity_poly.type
_entity_poly.pdbx_seq_one_letter_code
_entity_poly.pdbx_strand_id
1 'polypeptide(L)'
;GKIRLDEAGAKSALQKATGTPLKLKDVWSAAGVTEIVEENMANAARVHAIERGRDIASCTMIAFGGGAPLHACRLAEKVGVKTIIIPKGAGVGSAIGFLRAPIAYEVTRSAAISLDAFRSKTVNTLLHAMTRDARAVVEPALGKTKATTQIIADCRYVGQGHEIRVTVPLKNLTDADGKKLKAAFEKQYEQVYGLRIPHQEAEAITWSVTVSSQTKKPKRATKAPSKSTPKPRGLRLIYDPALGKHVTAPVYWRFDMKPGATFKGPAIVAEDETSTIVGANFKGTINSLGYIILERMK
;
A
#
# COMPACT_ATOMS: atom_id res chain seq x y z
N GLY A 1 -20.13 -17.50 -0.91
CA GLY A 1 -20.96 -16.30 -1.00
C GLY A 1 -22.39 -16.66 -1.44
N LYS A 2 -23.33 -15.78 -1.17
CA LYS A 2 -24.76 -15.98 -1.57
C LYS A 2 -25.01 -15.64 -3.05
N ILE A 3 -24.03 -15.06 -3.74
CA ILE A 3 -24.11 -14.70 -5.16
C ILE A 3 -23.56 -15.86 -5.98
N ARG A 4 -24.37 -16.36 -6.90
CA ARG A 4 -23.92 -17.32 -7.92
C ARG A 4 -23.53 -16.55 -9.18
N LEU A 5 -22.32 -16.82 -9.68
CA LEU A 5 -21.87 -16.29 -10.95
C LEU A 5 -22.47 -17.12 -12.10
N ASP A 6 -22.94 -16.45 -13.14
CA ASP A 6 -23.37 -17.10 -14.38
C ASP A 6 -22.16 -17.39 -15.25
N GLU A 7 -21.61 -18.60 -15.08
CA GLU A 7 -20.44 -19.06 -15.84
C GLU A 7 -20.75 -19.21 -17.33
N ALA A 8 -21.94 -19.70 -17.67
CA ALA A 8 -22.35 -19.90 -19.06
C ALA A 8 -22.52 -18.55 -19.78
N GLY A 9 -23.17 -17.58 -19.12
CA GLY A 9 -23.30 -16.23 -19.64
C GLY A 9 -21.97 -15.53 -19.82
N ALA A 10 -21.04 -15.67 -18.85
CA ALA A 10 -19.70 -15.11 -18.95
C ALA A 10 -18.90 -15.70 -20.13
N LYS A 11 -18.93 -17.03 -20.33
CA LYS A 11 -18.30 -17.69 -21.48
C LYS A 11 -18.87 -17.21 -22.79
N SER A 12 -20.21 -17.15 -22.91
CA SER A 12 -20.91 -16.66 -24.10
C SER A 12 -20.52 -15.22 -24.43
N ALA A 13 -20.50 -14.34 -23.43
CA ALA A 13 -20.10 -12.94 -23.59
C ALA A 13 -18.65 -12.80 -24.09
N LEU A 14 -17.72 -13.51 -23.47
CA LEU A 14 -16.31 -13.52 -23.89
C LEU A 14 -16.15 -14.07 -25.31
N GLN A 15 -16.84 -15.16 -25.65
CA GLN A 15 -16.77 -15.74 -27.00
C GLN A 15 -17.30 -14.77 -28.04
N LYS A 16 -18.42 -14.10 -27.76
CA LYS A 16 -19.01 -13.12 -28.67
C LYS A 16 -18.14 -11.86 -28.81
N ALA A 17 -17.60 -11.33 -27.70
CA ALA A 17 -16.89 -10.06 -27.70
C ALA A 17 -15.43 -10.17 -28.19
N THR A 18 -14.75 -11.27 -27.92
CA THR A 18 -13.32 -11.44 -28.22
C THR A 18 -13.01 -12.72 -28.99
N GLY A 19 -13.58 -13.85 -28.59
CA GLY A 19 -13.28 -15.15 -29.17
C GLY A 19 -13.57 -15.23 -30.67
N THR A 20 -14.81 -14.95 -31.04
CA THR A 20 -15.25 -15.01 -32.44
C THR A 20 -14.55 -13.98 -33.35
N PRO A 21 -14.48 -12.68 -32.97
CA PRO A 21 -13.77 -11.68 -33.78
C PRO A 21 -12.29 -11.98 -33.98
N LEU A 22 -11.62 -12.50 -32.93
CA LEU A 22 -10.18 -12.79 -32.96
C LEU A 22 -9.84 -14.24 -33.30
N LYS A 23 -10.86 -15.05 -33.61
CA LYS A 23 -10.72 -16.50 -33.91
C LYS A 23 -10.01 -17.27 -32.77
N LEU A 24 -10.27 -16.87 -31.50
CA LEU A 24 -9.71 -17.48 -30.33
C LEU A 24 -10.69 -18.47 -29.70
N LYS A 25 -10.17 -19.53 -29.06
CA LYS A 25 -10.96 -20.41 -28.20
C LYS A 25 -11.26 -19.73 -26.86
N ASP A 26 -12.36 -20.12 -26.20
CA ASP A 26 -12.85 -19.53 -24.94
C ASP A 26 -11.75 -19.27 -23.88
N VAL A 27 -10.89 -20.26 -23.68
CA VAL A 27 -9.77 -20.17 -22.72
C VAL A 27 -8.78 -19.07 -23.09
N TRP A 28 -8.43 -18.97 -24.38
CA TRP A 28 -7.49 -17.95 -24.86
C TRP A 28 -8.07 -16.55 -24.81
N SER A 29 -9.41 -16.43 -25.01
CA SER A 29 -10.10 -15.16 -24.84
C SER A 29 -10.04 -14.69 -23.38
N ALA A 30 -10.37 -15.55 -22.43
CA ALA A 30 -10.31 -15.22 -21.01
C ALA A 30 -8.88 -14.94 -20.53
N ALA A 31 -7.92 -15.80 -20.92
CA ALA A 31 -6.52 -15.62 -20.57
C ALA A 31 -5.93 -14.33 -21.16
N GLY A 32 -6.28 -14.00 -22.41
CA GLY A 32 -5.84 -12.78 -23.07
C GLY A 32 -6.35 -11.51 -22.36
N VAL A 33 -7.64 -11.48 -21.99
CA VAL A 33 -8.19 -10.35 -21.22
C VAL A 33 -7.48 -10.19 -19.89
N THR A 34 -7.27 -11.28 -19.15
CA THR A 34 -6.57 -11.25 -17.85
C THR A 34 -5.13 -10.77 -18.03
N GLU A 35 -4.42 -11.26 -19.04
CA GLU A 35 -3.03 -10.92 -19.33
C GLU A 35 -2.86 -9.42 -19.68
N ILE A 36 -3.82 -8.83 -20.43
CA ILE A 36 -3.84 -7.39 -20.75
C ILE A 36 -4.08 -6.57 -19.48
N VAL A 37 -5.01 -6.97 -18.62
CA VAL A 37 -5.28 -6.29 -17.35
C VAL A 37 -4.03 -6.29 -16.48
N GLU A 38 -3.37 -7.44 -16.36
CA GLU A 38 -2.15 -7.58 -15.54
C GLU A 38 -0.96 -6.81 -16.13
N GLU A 39 -0.85 -6.70 -17.47
CA GLU A 39 0.17 -5.86 -18.08
C GLU A 39 -0.08 -4.37 -17.84
N ASN A 40 -1.33 -3.92 -17.93
CA ASN A 40 -1.68 -2.54 -17.57
C ASN A 40 -1.35 -2.22 -16.12
N MET A 41 -1.64 -3.15 -15.20
CA MET A 41 -1.26 -3.01 -13.78
C MET A 41 0.26 -2.96 -13.62
N ALA A 42 0.99 -3.82 -14.33
CA ALA A 42 2.45 -3.86 -14.29
C ALA A 42 3.08 -2.57 -14.83
N ASN A 43 2.55 -2.03 -15.93
CA ASN A 43 3.02 -0.78 -16.51
C ASN A 43 2.77 0.40 -15.57
N ALA A 44 1.58 0.50 -14.98
CA ALA A 44 1.29 1.54 -14.00
C ALA A 44 2.25 1.47 -12.79
N ALA A 45 2.54 0.27 -12.30
CA ALA A 45 3.47 0.07 -11.19
C ALA A 45 4.92 0.44 -11.57
N ARG A 46 5.38 0.08 -12.78
CA ARG A 46 6.71 0.45 -13.30
C ARG A 46 6.86 1.97 -13.42
N VAL A 47 5.90 2.63 -14.05
CA VAL A 47 5.91 4.09 -14.21
C VAL A 47 6.01 4.78 -12.86
N HIS A 48 5.14 4.41 -11.92
CA HIS A 48 5.15 4.99 -10.57
C HIS A 48 6.48 4.76 -9.82
N ALA A 49 7.09 3.59 -9.97
CA ALA A 49 8.38 3.29 -9.35
C ALA A 49 9.51 4.14 -9.97
N ILE A 50 9.54 4.28 -11.30
CA ILE A 50 10.52 5.08 -12.03
C ILE A 50 10.42 6.55 -11.65
N GLU A 51 9.22 7.12 -11.60
CA GLU A 51 8.98 8.51 -11.19
C GLU A 51 9.50 8.81 -9.77
N ARG A 52 9.62 7.78 -8.94
CA ARG A 52 10.15 7.87 -7.57
C ARG A 52 11.60 7.40 -7.44
N GLY A 53 12.28 7.12 -8.54
CA GLY A 53 13.66 6.63 -8.54
C GLY A 53 13.82 5.28 -7.83
N ARG A 54 12.79 4.40 -7.87
CA ARG A 54 12.81 3.10 -7.19
C ARG A 54 12.89 1.94 -8.18
N ASP A 55 13.70 0.95 -7.85
CA ASP A 55 13.64 -0.34 -8.52
C ASP A 55 12.52 -1.19 -7.91
N ILE A 56 11.46 -1.42 -8.70
CA ILE A 56 10.28 -2.18 -8.26
C ILE A 56 10.63 -3.63 -7.95
N ALA A 57 11.61 -4.24 -8.64
CA ALA A 57 12.00 -5.63 -8.42
C ALA A 57 12.64 -5.84 -7.03
N SER A 58 13.19 -4.80 -6.43
CA SER A 58 13.74 -4.83 -5.07
C SER A 58 12.68 -4.72 -3.97
N CYS A 59 11.44 -4.42 -4.34
CA CYS A 59 10.34 -4.22 -3.39
C CYS A 59 9.67 -5.53 -2.97
N THR A 60 8.91 -5.47 -1.88
CA THR A 60 7.94 -6.52 -1.50
C THR A 60 6.54 -6.02 -1.87
N MET A 61 5.77 -6.87 -2.55
CA MET A 61 4.39 -6.57 -2.94
C MET A 61 3.43 -6.91 -1.80
N ILE A 62 2.46 -6.04 -1.54
CA ILE A 62 1.34 -6.34 -0.65
C ILE A 62 0.08 -6.43 -1.50
N ALA A 63 -0.56 -7.59 -1.53
CA ALA A 63 -1.85 -7.79 -2.20
C ALA A 63 -2.99 -7.46 -1.22
N PHE A 64 -3.73 -6.40 -1.54
CA PHE A 64 -4.71 -5.78 -0.67
C PHE A 64 -5.96 -5.41 -1.46
N GLY A 65 -7.11 -5.90 -1.02
CA GLY A 65 -8.40 -5.77 -1.69
C GLY A 65 -8.95 -7.11 -2.17
N GLY A 66 -10.23 -7.16 -2.54
CA GLY A 66 -10.93 -8.40 -2.93
C GLY A 66 -10.36 -9.05 -4.20
N GLY A 67 -9.91 -8.27 -5.18
CA GLY A 67 -9.36 -8.77 -6.43
C GLY A 67 -7.83 -8.90 -6.45
N ALA A 68 -7.11 -8.16 -5.62
CA ALA A 68 -5.65 -8.12 -5.68
C ALA A 68 -4.97 -9.49 -5.49
N PRO A 69 -5.39 -10.37 -4.57
CA PRO A 69 -4.78 -11.68 -4.43
C PRO A 69 -4.95 -12.62 -5.62
N LEU A 70 -5.94 -12.37 -6.49
CA LEU A 70 -6.13 -13.13 -7.73
C LEU A 70 -4.99 -12.87 -8.73
N HIS A 71 -4.51 -11.65 -8.81
CA HIS A 71 -3.53 -11.18 -9.79
C HIS A 71 -2.09 -11.15 -9.26
N ALA A 72 -1.91 -11.26 -7.93
CA ALA A 72 -0.66 -10.93 -7.25
C ALA A 72 0.56 -11.71 -7.78
N CYS A 73 0.44 -13.02 -8.00
CA CYS A 73 1.55 -13.85 -8.47
C CYS A 73 1.97 -13.46 -9.90
N ARG A 74 1.00 -13.34 -10.80
CA ARG A 74 1.30 -12.99 -12.19
C ARG A 74 1.86 -11.57 -12.32
N LEU A 75 1.29 -10.63 -11.58
CA LEU A 75 1.80 -9.26 -11.52
C LEU A 75 3.24 -9.23 -10.96
N ALA A 76 3.54 -9.97 -9.90
CA ALA A 76 4.88 -10.06 -9.34
C ALA A 76 5.90 -10.65 -10.35
N GLU A 77 5.50 -11.64 -11.15
CA GLU A 77 6.33 -12.17 -12.24
C GLU A 77 6.66 -11.08 -13.27
N LYS A 78 5.65 -10.31 -13.71
CA LYS A 78 5.80 -9.24 -14.72
C LYS A 78 6.71 -8.09 -14.25
N VAL A 79 6.61 -7.70 -12.98
CA VAL A 79 7.42 -6.60 -12.43
C VAL A 79 8.71 -7.06 -11.73
N GLY A 80 8.99 -8.37 -11.70
CA GLY A 80 10.22 -8.91 -11.13
C GLY A 80 10.25 -9.02 -9.60
N VAL A 81 9.14 -8.76 -8.91
CA VAL A 81 9.04 -8.86 -7.45
C VAL A 81 9.14 -10.31 -6.99
N LYS A 82 9.92 -10.56 -5.93
CA LYS A 82 10.19 -11.91 -5.43
C LYS A 82 9.30 -12.32 -4.25
N THR A 83 8.78 -11.36 -3.51
CA THR A 83 8.03 -11.62 -2.27
C THR A 83 6.70 -10.90 -2.30
N ILE A 84 5.62 -11.63 -2.01
CA ILE A 84 4.26 -11.10 -1.92
C ILE A 84 3.72 -11.38 -0.52
N ILE A 85 3.08 -10.39 0.09
CA ILE A 85 2.40 -10.50 1.37
C ILE A 85 0.90 -10.35 1.13
N ILE A 86 0.11 -11.32 1.59
CA ILE A 86 -1.34 -11.23 1.58
C ILE A 86 -1.80 -11.22 3.04
N PRO A 87 -2.20 -10.05 3.56
CA PRO A 87 -2.65 -9.91 4.94
C PRO A 87 -3.90 -10.75 5.23
N LYS A 88 -4.09 -11.11 6.49
CA LYS A 88 -5.37 -11.66 6.94
C LYS A 88 -6.47 -10.62 6.76
N GLY A 89 -7.57 -10.99 6.13
CA GLY A 89 -8.66 -10.08 5.79
C GLY A 89 -8.32 -9.10 4.65
N ALA A 90 -7.44 -9.52 3.72
CA ALA A 90 -7.05 -8.71 2.56
C ALA A 90 -8.27 -8.23 1.76
N GLY A 91 -9.30 -9.07 1.59
CA GLY A 91 -10.51 -8.76 0.84
C GLY A 91 -11.33 -7.61 1.41
N VAL A 92 -11.28 -7.41 2.73
CA VAL A 92 -11.97 -6.34 3.46
C VAL A 92 -10.98 -5.39 4.15
N GLY A 93 -9.77 -5.33 3.67
CA GLY A 93 -8.67 -4.60 4.30
C GLY A 93 -8.94 -3.11 4.47
N SER A 94 -9.64 -2.47 3.54
CA SER A 94 -10.05 -1.07 3.68
C SER A 94 -10.97 -0.85 4.88
N ALA A 95 -11.94 -1.73 5.11
CA ALA A 95 -12.81 -1.67 6.27
C ALA A 95 -12.03 -1.90 7.58
N ILE A 96 -11.09 -2.85 7.59
CA ILE A 96 -10.19 -3.08 8.73
C ILE A 96 -9.32 -1.84 8.98
N GLY A 97 -8.81 -1.21 7.94
CA GLY A 97 -8.03 0.02 8.03
C GLY A 97 -8.85 1.16 8.62
N PHE A 98 -10.07 1.36 8.13
CA PHE A 98 -10.98 2.37 8.65
C PHE A 98 -11.30 2.18 10.15
N LEU A 99 -11.61 0.93 10.55
CA LEU A 99 -11.88 0.61 11.96
C LEU A 99 -10.66 0.77 12.88
N ARG A 100 -9.45 0.78 12.33
CA ARG A 100 -8.19 0.96 13.06
C ARG A 100 -7.61 2.36 12.93
N ALA A 101 -8.17 3.18 12.06
CA ALA A 101 -7.72 4.55 11.89
C ALA A 101 -7.82 5.30 13.23
N PRO A 102 -6.84 6.16 13.55
CA PRO A 102 -6.96 7.04 14.69
C PRO A 102 -8.11 8.03 14.46
N ILE A 103 -8.77 8.43 15.54
CA ILE A 103 -9.61 9.63 15.49
C ILE A 103 -8.64 10.79 15.29
N ALA A 104 -8.73 11.48 14.17
CA ALA A 104 -7.80 12.53 13.81
C ALA A 104 -8.50 13.68 13.09
N TYR A 105 -7.98 14.87 13.28
CA TYR A 105 -8.39 16.04 12.52
C TYR A 105 -7.16 16.86 12.15
N GLU A 106 -7.13 17.30 10.90
CA GLU A 106 -6.05 18.13 10.36
C GLU A 106 -6.59 19.51 10.02
N VAL A 107 -5.87 20.53 10.47
CA VAL A 107 -6.08 21.92 10.08
C VAL A 107 -4.91 22.30 9.18
N THR A 108 -5.22 22.77 7.99
CA THR A 108 -4.23 23.26 7.03
C THR A 108 -4.44 24.74 6.77
N ARG A 109 -3.37 25.50 6.73
CA ARG A 109 -3.38 26.94 6.39
C ARG A 109 -2.23 27.30 5.48
N SER A 110 -2.52 28.04 4.43
CA SER A 110 -1.50 28.61 3.55
C SER A 110 -0.96 29.89 4.16
N ALA A 111 0.34 29.94 4.35
CA ALA A 111 1.07 31.13 4.81
C ALA A 111 2.51 31.03 4.30
N ALA A 112 2.85 31.83 3.30
CA ALA A 112 4.23 31.89 2.77
C ALA A 112 5.14 32.58 3.78
N ILE A 113 6.09 31.81 4.35
CA ILE A 113 7.00 32.26 5.39
C ILE A 113 8.42 31.90 4.96
N SER A 114 9.28 32.91 4.78
CA SER A 114 10.71 32.73 4.49
C SER A 114 11.38 31.96 5.63
N LEU A 115 12.14 30.94 5.30
CA LEU A 115 12.97 30.20 6.27
C LEU A 115 14.30 30.94 6.55
N ASP A 116 14.71 31.82 5.66
CA ASP A 116 15.91 32.64 5.79
C ASP A 116 15.64 33.92 6.63
N ALA A 117 14.43 34.47 6.53
CA ALA A 117 13.95 35.59 7.35
C ALA A 117 12.83 35.15 8.29
N PHE A 118 13.05 34.06 9.01
CA PHE A 118 12.06 33.40 9.84
C PHE A 118 11.63 34.24 11.04
N ARG A 119 10.32 34.47 11.16
CA ARG A 119 9.71 35.21 12.28
C ARG A 119 8.90 34.27 13.17
N SER A 120 9.54 33.75 14.20
CA SER A 120 8.96 32.73 15.09
C SER A 120 7.65 33.16 15.76
N LYS A 121 7.50 34.45 16.12
CA LYS A 121 6.25 34.99 16.71
C LYS A 121 5.05 34.76 15.81
N THR A 122 5.18 35.07 14.53
CA THR A 122 4.11 34.88 13.52
C THR A 122 3.76 33.40 13.39
N VAL A 123 4.78 32.54 13.26
CA VAL A 123 4.59 31.10 13.10
C VAL A 123 3.97 30.47 14.34
N ASN A 124 4.45 30.82 15.54
CA ASN A 124 3.88 30.30 16.78
C ASN A 124 2.41 30.70 16.93
N THR A 125 2.05 31.95 16.63
CA THR A 125 0.64 32.37 16.67
C THR A 125 -0.22 31.56 15.72
N LEU A 126 0.25 31.32 14.47
CA LEU A 126 -0.43 30.48 13.49
C LEU A 126 -0.61 29.05 14.02
N LEU A 127 0.47 28.41 14.45
CA LEU A 127 0.47 27.01 14.90
C LEU A 127 -0.35 26.80 16.17
N HIS A 128 -0.32 27.74 17.12
CA HIS A 128 -1.18 27.69 18.31
C HIS A 128 -2.65 27.76 17.97
N ALA A 129 -3.06 28.67 17.05
CA ALA A 129 -4.43 28.75 16.61
C ALA A 129 -4.88 27.46 15.92
N MET A 130 -4.07 26.93 14.99
CA MET A 130 -4.37 25.69 14.29
C MET A 130 -4.45 24.50 15.26
N THR A 131 -3.53 24.42 16.23
CA THR A 131 -3.54 23.35 17.23
C THR A 131 -4.78 23.41 18.11
N ARG A 132 -5.19 24.60 18.54
CA ARG A 132 -6.43 24.78 19.31
C ARG A 132 -7.65 24.34 18.51
N ASP A 133 -7.74 24.75 17.24
CA ASP A 133 -8.86 24.43 16.37
C ASP A 133 -8.94 22.90 16.14
N ALA A 134 -7.80 22.23 15.87
CA ALA A 134 -7.74 20.78 15.70
C ALA A 134 -8.10 20.03 16.98
N ARG A 135 -7.62 20.48 18.15
CA ARG A 135 -7.93 19.88 19.45
C ARG A 135 -9.42 19.99 19.79
N ALA A 136 -10.02 21.13 19.52
CA ALA A 136 -11.45 21.35 19.78
C ALA A 136 -12.35 20.30 19.09
N VAL A 137 -11.93 19.81 17.92
CA VAL A 137 -12.64 18.75 17.19
C VAL A 137 -12.35 17.36 17.72
N VAL A 138 -11.08 17.05 18.03
CA VAL A 138 -10.65 15.70 18.35
C VAL A 138 -10.86 15.33 19.82
N GLU A 139 -10.56 16.24 20.75
CA GLU A 139 -10.58 15.96 22.20
C GLU A 139 -11.92 15.44 22.72
N PRO A 140 -13.09 15.97 22.29
CA PRO A 140 -14.37 15.43 22.74
C PRO A 140 -14.60 13.96 22.39
N ALA A 141 -13.97 13.48 21.30
CA ALA A 141 -14.12 12.10 20.83
C ALA A 141 -13.09 11.12 21.41
N LEU A 142 -12.07 11.61 22.13
CA LEU A 142 -10.98 10.76 22.63
C LEU A 142 -11.33 9.96 23.86
N GLY A 143 -12.29 10.37 24.67
CA GLY A 143 -12.59 9.80 25.97
C GLY A 143 -11.34 9.82 26.88
N LYS A 144 -10.83 8.64 27.27
CA LYS A 144 -9.62 8.50 28.12
C LYS A 144 -8.30 8.43 27.30
N THR A 145 -8.36 8.46 25.99
CA THR A 145 -7.17 8.34 25.12
C THR A 145 -6.46 9.68 25.02
N LYS A 146 -5.13 9.68 25.11
CA LYS A 146 -4.34 10.89 24.95
C LYS A 146 -4.27 11.32 23.49
N ALA A 147 -4.34 12.64 23.25
CA ALA A 147 -4.07 13.22 21.95
C ALA A 147 -2.56 13.27 21.66
N THR A 148 -2.20 13.07 20.40
CA THR A 148 -0.88 13.37 19.85
C THR A 148 -1.02 14.48 18.81
N THR A 149 -0.03 15.35 18.70
CA THR A 149 -0.01 16.43 17.72
C THR A 149 1.18 16.21 16.80
N GLN A 150 0.99 16.45 15.50
CA GLN A 150 2.04 16.50 14.50
C GLN A 150 1.90 17.82 13.74
N ILE A 151 3.04 18.45 13.46
CA ILE A 151 3.09 19.68 12.66
C ILE A 151 4.00 19.43 11.46
N ILE A 152 3.50 19.79 10.27
CA ILE A 152 4.22 19.68 9.01
C ILE A 152 4.19 21.04 8.32
N ALA A 153 5.31 21.42 7.73
CA ALA A 153 5.42 22.53 6.81
C ALA A 153 5.77 22.01 5.41
N ASP A 154 5.02 22.39 4.40
CA ASP A 154 5.36 22.11 3.01
C ASP A 154 6.28 23.23 2.53
N CYS A 155 7.55 22.87 2.29
CA CYS A 155 8.64 23.80 1.99
C CYS A 155 9.12 23.62 0.55
N ARG A 156 9.58 24.73 -0.04
CA ARG A 156 10.19 24.73 -1.37
C ARG A 156 11.28 25.80 -1.46
N TYR A 157 12.12 25.73 -2.46
CA TYR A 157 12.89 26.90 -2.87
C TYR A 157 11.96 27.91 -3.55
N VAL A 158 12.19 29.19 -3.29
CA VAL A 158 11.39 30.27 -3.87
C VAL A 158 11.39 30.15 -5.40
N GLY A 159 10.18 30.19 -5.98
CA GLY A 159 9.97 30.03 -7.43
C GLY A 159 9.78 28.60 -7.93
N GLN A 160 9.94 27.58 -7.09
CA GLN A 160 9.67 26.19 -7.48
C GLN A 160 8.19 25.80 -7.32
N GLY A 161 7.72 24.89 -8.17
CA GLY A 161 6.34 24.38 -8.17
C GLY A 161 6.12 23.15 -7.28
N HIS A 162 7.17 22.51 -6.78
CA HIS A 162 7.09 21.30 -5.95
C HIS A 162 7.53 21.56 -4.52
N GLU A 163 6.78 21.01 -3.58
CA GLU A 163 6.99 21.18 -2.15
C GLU A 163 7.50 19.87 -1.53
N ILE A 164 8.28 20.01 -0.49
CA ILE A 164 8.77 18.91 0.33
C ILE A 164 8.27 19.10 1.75
N ARG A 165 7.68 18.05 2.32
CA ARG A 165 7.17 18.03 3.68
C ARG A 165 8.28 18.00 4.69
N VAL A 166 8.29 18.96 5.61
CA VAL A 166 9.23 19.05 6.72
C VAL A 166 8.49 18.95 8.03
N THR A 167 8.91 18.03 8.91
CA THR A 167 8.35 17.94 10.25
C THR A 167 8.83 19.11 11.11
N VAL A 168 7.88 19.82 11.72
CA VAL A 168 8.14 20.94 12.60
C VAL A 168 8.15 20.47 14.06
N PRO A 169 9.14 20.84 14.87
CA PRO A 169 9.20 20.44 16.29
C PRO A 169 8.00 20.93 17.11
N LEU A 170 7.51 20.09 18.03
CA LEU A 170 6.42 20.41 18.95
C LEU A 170 6.91 21.25 20.13
N LYS A 171 7.27 22.50 19.87
CA LYS A 171 7.72 23.47 20.88
C LYS A 171 7.42 24.87 20.39
N ASN A 172 7.53 25.86 21.27
CA ASN A 172 7.61 27.24 20.83
C ASN A 172 8.89 27.43 20.01
N LEU A 173 8.72 27.82 18.76
CA LEU A 173 9.84 28.07 17.86
C LEU A 173 10.53 29.41 18.20
N THR A 174 11.81 29.47 17.89
CA THR A 174 12.63 30.68 17.94
C THR A 174 13.03 31.06 16.52
N ASP A 175 13.53 32.25 16.30
CA ASP A 175 13.97 32.70 14.95
C ASP A 175 15.12 31.83 14.42
N ALA A 176 15.94 31.28 15.33
CA ALA A 176 17.00 30.32 14.96
C ALA A 176 16.47 28.98 14.41
N ASP A 177 15.21 28.63 14.66
CA ASP A 177 14.63 27.39 14.15
C ASP A 177 14.33 27.48 12.64
N GLY A 178 14.26 28.69 12.04
CA GLY A 178 14.18 28.85 10.59
C GLY A 178 15.35 28.17 9.86
N LYS A 179 16.57 28.37 10.34
CA LYS A 179 17.78 27.72 9.80
C LYS A 179 17.72 26.18 9.92
N LYS A 180 17.16 25.67 11.03
CA LYS A 180 17.01 24.22 11.22
C LYS A 180 15.96 23.63 10.29
N LEU A 181 14.85 24.33 10.08
CA LEU A 181 13.81 23.91 9.13
C LEU A 181 14.35 23.94 7.69
N LYS A 182 15.11 24.96 7.32
CA LYS A 182 15.81 25.04 6.03
C LYS A 182 16.75 23.85 5.83
N ALA A 183 17.60 23.56 6.82
CA ALA A 183 18.53 22.43 6.76
C ALA A 183 17.79 21.07 6.65
N ALA A 184 16.65 20.91 7.35
CA ALA A 184 15.83 19.73 7.24
C ALA A 184 15.18 19.60 5.85
N PHE A 185 14.70 20.71 5.29
CA PHE A 185 14.20 20.80 3.92
C PHE A 185 15.28 20.39 2.90
N GLU A 186 16.45 21.04 2.96
CA GLU A 186 17.56 20.79 2.03
C GLU A 186 18.03 19.34 2.08
N LYS A 187 18.08 18.73 3.26
CA LYS A 187 18.41 17.31 3.42
C LYS A 187 17.40 16.40 2.72
N GLN A 188 16.11 16.68 2.85
CA GLN A 188 15.08 15.91 2.18
C GLN A 188 15.05 16.16 0.68
N TYR A 189 15.29 17.41 0.27
CA TYR A 189 15.41 17.79 -1.13
C TYR A 189 16.53 17.01 -1.82
N GLU A 190 17.70 16.91 -1.18
CA GLU A 190 18.83 16.13 -1.66
C GLU A 190 18.52 14.62 -1.77
N GLN A 191 17.73 14.08 -0.84
CA GLN A 191 17.28 12.67 -0.91
C GLN A 191 16.35 12.40 -2.10
N VAL A 192 15.54 13.38 -2.48
CA VAL A 192 14.57 13.25 -3.59
C VAL A 192 15.22 13.52 -4.94
N TYR A 193 16.04 14.57 -5.03
CA TYR A 193 16.57 15.08 -6.29
C TYR A 193 18.09 14.82 -6.50
N GLY A 194 18.77 14.30 -5.48
CA GLY A 194 20.20 13.99 -5.55
C GLY A 194 21.15 15.20 -5.47
N LEU A 195 20.61 16.41 -5.28
CA LEU A 195 21.39 17.64 -5.22
C LEU A 195 20.72 18.66 -4.30
N ARG A 196 21.49 19.68 -3.86
CA ARG A 196 20.98 20.92 -3.23
C ARG A 196 21.20 22.09 -4.16
N ILE A 197 20.42 23.13 -4.03
CA ILE A 197 20.61 24.38 -4.77
C ILE A 197 21.30 25.38 -3.82
N PRO A 198 22.62 25.65 -3.98
CA PRO A 198 23.33 26.55 -3.09
C PRO A 198 22.77 27.97 -3.18
N HIS A 199 22.78 28.69 -2.06
CA HIS A 199 22.38 30.10 -1.95
C HIS A 199 20.94 30.46 -2.36
N GLN A 200 20.11 29.44 -2.61
CA GLN A 200 18.70 29.69 -2.92
C GLN A 200 17.90 29.91 -1.63
N GLU A 201 16.99 30.89 -1.68
CA GLU A 201 16.05 31.13 -0.59
C GLU A 201 15.01 30.03 -0.52
N ALA A 202 14.61 29.67 0.70
CA ALA A 202 13.59 28.67 0.94
C ALA A 202 12.41 29.26 1.73
N GLU A 203 11.22 28.79 1.43
CA GLU A 203 9.99 29.22 2.08
C GLU A 203 9.13 28.00 2.47
N ALA A 204 8.38 28.13 3.55
CA ALA A 204 7.28 27.26 3.89
C ALA A 204 5.98 27.93 3.42
N ILE A 205 5.16 27.24 2.63
CA ILE A 205 3.97 27.82 2.03
C ILE A 205 2.68 27.29 2.61
N THR A 206 2.68 26.05 3.09
CA THR A 206 1.52 25.40 3.69
C THR A 206 1.92 24.78 5.02
N TRP A 207 1.09 25.02 6.02
CA TRP A 207 1.27 24.50 7.38
C TRP A 207 0.10 23.60 7.72
N SER A 208 0.41 22.37 8.16
CA SER A 208 -0.59 21.39 8.56
C SER A 208 -0.35 20.98 10.01
N VAL A 209 -1.39 21.04 10.82
CA VAL A 209 -1.42 20.55 12.20
C VAL A 209 -2.43 19.43 12.29
N THR A 210 -1.96 18.23 12.55
CA THR A 210 -2.80 17.06 12.77
C THR A 210 -2.82 16.71 14.24
N VAL A 211 -4.00 16.70 14.83
CA VAL A 211 -4.25 16.15 16.17
C VAL A 211 -4.92 14.80 16.02
N SER A 212 -4.41 13.78 16.70
CA SER A 212 -4.94 12.42 16.57
C SER A 212 -4.94 11.66 17.88
N SER A 213 -5.81 10.65 18.02
CA SER A 213 -5.75 9.68 19.08
C SER A 213 -4.46 8.88 19.00
N GLN A 214 -3.92 8.48 20.16
CA GLN A 214 -2.75 7.63 20.21
C GLN A 214 -3.09 6.23 19.68
N THR A 215 -2.36 5.75 18.68
CA THR A 215 -2.53 4.42 18.12
C THR A 215 -1.62 3.40 18.84
N LYS A 216 -2.15 2.19 19.03
CA LYS A 216 -1.31 1.08 19.52
C LYS A 216 -0.29 0.70 18.44
N LYS A 217 0.96 0.52 18.85
CA LYS A 217 1.99 0.03 17.92
C LYS A 217 1.59 -1.33 17.35
N PRO A 218 1.76 -1.56 16.03
CA PRO A 218 1.45 -2.84 15.42
C PRO A 218 2.33 -3.95 16.01
N LYS A 219 1.77 -5.15 16.13
CA LYS A 219 2.54 -6.34 16.51
C LYS A 219 3.53 -6.67 15.39
N ARG A 220 4.76 -6.96 15.74
CA ARG A 220 5.76 -7.47 14.79
C ARG A 220 5.56 -8.97 14.57
N ALA A 221 5.83 -9.44 13.35
CA ALA A 221 5.90 -10.87 13.08
C ALA A 221 7.07 -11.48 13.88
N THR A 222 6.81 -12.57 14.55
CA THR A 222 7.82 -13.38 15.22
C THR A 222 8.17 -14.59 14.35
N LYS A 223 9.15 -15.40 14.75
CA LYS A 223 9.44 -16.66 14.07
C LYS A 223 8.19 -17.53 14.08
N ALA A 224 7.80 -18.06 12.92
CA ALA A 224 6.68 -18.98 12.85
C ALA A 224 6.97 -20.27 13.63
N PRO A 225 5.95 -20.94 14.20
CA PRO A 225 6.13 -22.26 14.78
C PRO A 225 6.59 -23.28 13.72
N SER A 226 6.81 -24.52 14.16
CA SER A 226 7.29 -25.60 13.29
C SER A 226 6.44 -25.75 12.01
N LYS A 227 7.11 -26.09 10.91
CA LYS A 227 6.47 -26.28 9.60
C LYS A 227 5.37 -27.32 9.66
N SER A 228 4.27 -27.06 8.99
CA SER A 228 3.17 -28.00 8.79
C SER A 228 2.70 -27.96 7.34
N THR A 229 2.10 -29.04 6.87
CA THR A 229 1.49 -29.11 5.53
C THR A 229 -0.01 -29.02 5.69
N PRO A 230 -0.67 -28.01 5.10
CA PRO A 230 -2.12 -27.86 5.19
C PRO A 230 -2.82 -28.95 4.36
N LYS A 231 -4.01 -29.39 4.80
CA LYS A 231 -4.84 -30.30 4.01
C LYS A 231 -5.73 -29.50 3.06
N PRO A 232 -5.79 -29.83 1.77
CA PRO A 232 -6.71 -29.19 0.83
C PRO A 232 -8.16 -29.64 1.13
N ARG A 233 -9.12 -28.76 0.92
CA ARG A 233 -10.56 -29.08 0.98
C ARG A 233 -11.09 -29.69 -0.32
N GLY A 234 -10.36 -29.54 -1.41
CA GLY A 234 -10.73 -30.08 -2.72
C GLY A 234 -9.68 -29.76 -3.77
N LEU A 235 -10.04 -30.07 -5.01
CA LEU A 235 -9.23 -29.80 -6.20
C LEU A 235 -10.05 -28.96 -7.18
N ARG A 236 -9.40 -28.09 -7.92
CA ARG A 236 -10.03 -27.28 -8.96
C ARG A 236 -9.13 -27.17 -10.19
N LEU A 237 -9.71 -27.30 -11.37
CA LEU A 237 -9.02 -27.02 -12.62
C LEU A 237 -8.88 -25.51 -12.80
N ILE A 238 -7.67 -25.03 -12.99
CA ILE A 238 -7.36 -23.62 -13.27
C ILE A 238 -6.44 -23.53 -14.48
N TYR A 239 -6.50 -22.40 -15.18
CA TYR A 239 -5.48 -22.07 -16.18
C TYR A 239 -4.29 -21.39 -15.46
N ASP A 240 -3.09 -21.92 -15.63
CA ASP A 240 -1.86 -21.32 -15.11
C ASP A 240 -1.13 -20.63 -16.28
N PRO A 241 -1.05 -19.28 -16.28
CA PRO A 241 -0.44 -18.53 -17.38
C PRO A 241 1.08 -18.74 -17.48
N ALA A 242 1.76 -19.07 -16.38
CA ALA A 242 3.19 -19.35 -16.41
C ALA A 242 3.50 -20.69 -17.08
N LEU A 243 2.58 -21.66 -16.98
CA LEU A 243 2.68 -22.98 -17.63
C LEU A 243 1.97 -23.02 -18.99
N GLY A 244 1.15 -22.02 -19.33
CA GLY A 244 0.37 -21.96 -20.57
C GLY A 244 -0.68 -23.07 -20.73
N LYS A 245 -1.15 -23.68 -19.64
CA LYS A 245 -2.07 -24.81 -19.65
C LYS A 245 -2.97 -24.89 -18.43
N HIS A 246 -4.02 -25.70 -18.54
CA HIS A 246 -4.84 -26.06 -17.40
C HIS A 246 -4.09 -27.05 -16.48
N VAL A 247 -4.21 -26.81 -15.17
CA VAL A 247 -3.64 -27.65 -14.12
C VAL A 247 -4.67 -27.85 -13.01
N THR A 248 -4.62 -29.02 -12.39
CA THR A 248 -5.44 -29.30 -11.20
C THR A 248 -4.72 -28.74 -9.99
N ALA A 249 -5.33 -27.76 -9.32
CA ALA A 249 -4.78 -27.07 -8.16
C ALA A 249 -5.52 -27.47 -6.89
N PRO A 250 -4.82 -27.73 -5.77
CA PRO A 250 -5.44 -27.92 -4.46
C PRO A 250 -6.08 -26.61 -3.99
N VAL A 251 -7.25 -26.74 -3.36
CA VAL A 251 -7.99 -25.63 -2.77
C VAL A 251 -7.85 -25.72 -1.25
N TYR A 252 -7.17 -24.77 -0.67
CA TYR A 252 -7.04 -24.62 0.76
C TYR A 252 -8.02 -23.58 1.29
N TRP A 253 -8.53 -23.80 2.49
CA TRP A 253 -9.32 -22.80 3.20
C TRP A 253 -8.42 -22.03 4.15
N ARG A 254 -8.40 -20.72 4.01
CA ARG A 254 -7.49 -19.83 4.74
C ARG A 254 -7.50 -20.06 6.25
N PHE A 255 -8.67 -20.23 6.82
CA PHE A 255 -8.83 -20.32 8.27
C PHE A 255 -8.45 -21.70 8.85
N ASP A 256 -8.24 -22.72 8.00
CA ASP A 256 -7.70 -24.02 8.41
C ASP A 256 -6.15 -23.99 8.47
N MET A 257 -5.55 -22.98 7.87
CA MET A 257 -4.08 -22.85 7.75
C MET A 257 -3.50 -22.15 8.98
N LYS A 258 -2.79 -22.91 9.81
CA LYS A 258 -2.13 -22.40 11.02
C LYS A 258 -0.79 -21.72 10.66
N PRO A 259 -0.28 -20.79 11.51
CA PRO A 259 1.08 -20.28 11.39
C PRO A 259 2.11 -21.42 11.26
N GLY A 260 3.04 -21.31 10.31
CA GLY A 260 4.00 -22.35 9.96
C GLY A 260 3.53 -23.28 8.83
N ALA A 261 2.26 -23.20 8.40
CA ALA A 261 1.81 -23.99 7.24
C ALA A 261 2.55 -23.56 5.97
N THR A 262 2.99 -24.55 5.18
CA THR A 262 3.72 -24.36 3.93
C THR A 262 3.08 -25.14 2.79
N PHE A 263 3.06 -24.56 1.61
CA PHE A 263 2.47 -25.15 0.41
C PHE A 263 3.19 -24.62 -0.84
N LYS A 264 2.99 -25.28 -1.98
CA LYS A 264 3.53 -24.84 -3.28
C LYS A 264 2.39 -24.58 -4.25
N GLY A 265 2.61 -23.68 -5.19
CA GLY A 265 1.76 -23.53 -6.37
C GLY A 265 2.02 -24.63 -7.41
N PRO A 266 1.06 -24.84 -8.34
CA PRO A 266 -0.21 -24.11 -8.43
C PRO A 266 -1.17 -24.48 -7.29
N ALA A 267 -1.84 -23.50 -6.70
CA ALA A 267 -2.77 -23.68 -5.59
C ALA A 267 -3.79 -22.54 -5.49
N ILE A 268 -4.89 -22.76 -4.82
CA ILE A 268 -5.87 -21.75 -4.45
C ILE A 268 -5.97 -21.69 -2.93
N VAL A 269 -5.88 -20.48 -2.36
CA VAL A 269 -6.24 -20.25 -0.97
C VAL A 269 -7.51 -19.41 -0.95
N ALA A 270 -8.64 -20.03 -0.58
CA ALA A 270 -9.96 -19.42 -0.53
C ALA A 270 -10.24 -18.80 0.84
N GLU A 271 -10.89 -17.65 0.84
CA GLU A 271 -11.43 -16.91 1.99
C GLU A 271 -12.88 -16.49 1.67
N ASP A 272 -13.61 -15.95 2.63
CA ASP A 272 -14.98 -15.48 2.39
C ASP A 272 -15.02 -14.28 1.44
N GLU A 273 -14.01 -13.39 1.51
CA GLU A 273 -14.00 -12.11 0.82
C GLU A 273 -13.05 -12.08 -0.39
N THR A 274 -12.20 -13.08 -0.54
CA THR A 274 -11.23 -13.14 -1.64
C THR A 274 -10.72 -14.56 -1.86
N SER A 275 -9.99 -14.74 -2.97
CA SER A 275 -9.23 -15.96 -3.22
C SER A 275 -7.84 -15.58 -3.71
N THR A 276 -6.83 -16.25 -3.18
CA THR A 276 -5.45 -16.12 -3.65
C THR A 276 -5.15 -17.19 -4.67
N ILE A 277 -4.77 -16.80 -5.87
CA ILE A 277 -4.24 -17.73 -6.88
C ILE A 277 -2.72 -17.76 -6.74
N VAL A 278 -2.20 -18.93 -6.39
CA VAL A 278 -0.77 -19.14 -6.24
C VAL A 278 -0.25 -19.81 -7.50
N GLY A 279 0.56 -19.10 -8.27
CA GLY A 279 1.16 -19.61 -9.51
C GLY A 279 2.19 -20.71 -9.27
N ALA A 280 2.47 -21.52 -10.29
CA ALA A 280 3.40 -22.66 -10.22
C ALA A 280 4.81 -22.28 -9.71
N ASN A 281 5.24 -21.04 -9.97
CA ASN A 281 6.57 -20.55 -9.59
C ASN A 281 6.66 -20.05 -8.14
N PHE A 282 5.62 -20.22 -7.32
CA PHE A 282 5.60 -19.69 -5.96
C PHE A 282 5.45 -20.78 -4.90
N LYS A 283 6.09 -20.56 -3.76
CA LYS A 283 5.82 -21.28 -2.51
C LYS A 283 5.18 -20.33 -1.51
N GLY A 284 4.24 -20.85 -0.74
CA GLY A 284 3.52 -20.10 0.28
C GLY A 284 3.87 -20.57 1.69
N THR A 285 3.92 -19.61 2.63
CA THR A 285 4.08 -19.87 4.06
C THR A 285 3.12 -18.97 4.84
N ILE A 286 2.50 -19.49 5.89
CA ILE A 286 1.71 -18.70 6.83
C ILE A 286 2.63 -18.21 7.95
N ASN A 287 2.80 -16.90 8.08
CA ASN A 287 3.64 -16.33 9.14
C ASN A 287 2.91 -16.32 10.52
N SER A 288 3.59 -15.86 11.58
CA SER A 288 3.04 -15.80 12.94
C SER A 288 1.85 -14.85 13.11
N LEU A 289 1.65 -13.90 12.19
CA LEU A 289 0.48 -13.01 12.16
C LEU A 289 -0.68 -13.60 11.35
N GLY A 290 -0.50 -14.81 10.78
CA GLY A 290 -1.45 -15.44 9.91
C GLY A 290 -1.46 -14.87 8.48
N TYR A 291 -0.47 -14.11 8.04
CA TYR A 291 -0.37 -13.62 6.66
C TYR A 291 0.19 -14.71 5.75
N ILE A 292 -0.28 -14.75 4.50
CA ILE A 292 0.38 -15.57 3.47
C ILE A 292 1.60 -14.78 2.98
N ILE A 293 2.74 -15.42 3.04
CA ILE A 293 3.96 -14.94 2.40
C ILE A 293 4.21 -15.87 1.20
N LEU A 294 4.15 -15.30 0.00
CA LEU A 294 4.50 -16.02 -1.22
C LEU A 294 5.90 -15.61 -1.63
N GLU A 295 6.75 -16.59 -1.90
CA GLU A 295 8.11 -16.39 -2.37
C GLU A 295 8.28 -17.08 -3.72
N ARG A 296 8.80 -16.35 -4.69
CA ARG A 296 9.10 -16.90 -6.01
C ARG A 296 10.23 -17.92 -5.89
N MET A 297 10.00 -19.10 -6.41
CA MET A 297 11.02 -20.14 -6.53
C MET A 297 11.99 -19.78 -7.68
N LYS A 298 13.21 -20.27 -7.57
CA LYS A 298 14.23 -20.07 -8.62
C LYS A 298 13.91 -20.94 -9.83
#